data_587733b2a55e6bbb2d2f41de87f5e87d
#
_entry.id   587733b2a55e6bbb2d2f41de87f5e87d
#
_cell.length_a   1.000
_cell.length_b   1.000
_cell.length_c   1.000
_cell.angle_alpha   90.00
_cell.angle_beta   90.00
_cell.angle_gamma   90.00
#
_symmetry.space_group_name_H-M   'P 1'
#
loop_
_entity.id
_entity.type
_entity.pdbx_description
1 polymer ?
#
loop_
_entity_poly.entity_id
_entity_poly.type
_entity_poly.pdbx_seq_one_letter_code
_entity_poly.pdbx_strand_id
1 'polypeptide(L)'
;MSVKIERAPLGQLQDVLPKLLSTLSIGRAQIALEQIRSHLEHRPHEEILFWIARQQAEGSPPLAAFIAIQQPGTALAPSSDVATIIHAGFLLDHANDNSKNVKSTETGASDHIDANSDASRDRLEAEQETLIGQMRAQLDCDLRNRGIRFIQWATDADQNALNSQRWHEGLEFKKIATLDYLTGDVATGGKFYLQEAGYSDATANDRSPAQLQFRPLLWGEPQHLCAFTELVEATYSGTLDCPELAEYRSTSETLRGYQTASSFDPSLWFEVLDTRDPAKPPVGCMILAQHGDEPTSSDDGNRTPTNLETRKQDGQIDSDQPADGPVIEIVYMGLVPEARGKGYGSVLVDHAAKIALSVGGRRFILGVDRNNQPARDIYRSKGMIELLSETVWVKQISSEI
;
A
#
# COMPACT_ATOMS: atom_id res chain seq x y z
N MET A 1 -27.00 -17.83 15.11
CA MET A 1 -25.84 -18.34 15.88
C MET A 1 -25.40 -17.27 16.87
N SER A 2 -25.13 -17.62 18.13
CA SER A 2 -24.52 -16.67 19.08
C SER A 2 -23.00 -16.69 18.87
N VAL A 3 -22.43 -15.57 18.46
CA VAL A 3 -21.00 -15.40 18.17
C VAL A 3 -20.40 -14.46 19.21
N LYS A 4 -19.23 -14.78 19.72
CA LYS A 4 -18.41 -13.91 20.54
C LYS A 4 -17.30 -13.34 19.69
N ILE A 5 -17.17 -12.02 19.67
CA ILE A 5 -16.09 -11.30 19.03
C ILE A 5 -15.24 -10.70 20.13
N GLU A 6 -13.96 -10.96 20.10
CA GLU A 6 -13.04 -10.52 21.14
C GLU A 6 -11.69 -10.12 20.54
N ARG A 7 -11.05 -9.16 21.18
CA ARG A 7 -9.65 -8.90 20.91
C ARG A 7 -8.83 -10.06 21.46
N ALA A 8 -8.09 -10.71 20.57
CA ALA A 8 -7.31 -11.88 20.90
C ALA A 8 -5.86 -11.51 21.23
N PRO A 9 -5.19 -12.23 22.15
CA PRO A 9 -3.77 -12.05 22.40
C PRO A 9 -2.95 -12.47 21.17
N LEU A 10 -1.82 -11.78 20.94
CA LEU A 10 -0.94 -12.04 19.79
C LEU A 10 -0.41 -13.47 19.72
N GLY A 11 -0.31 -14.17 20.89
CA GLY A 11 0.08 -15.58 20.91
C GLY A 11 -0.87 -16.50 20.11
N GLN A 12 -2.13 -16.12 19.92
CA GLN A 12 -3.08 -16.87 19.08
C GLN A 12 -2.95 -16.55 17.59
N LEU A 13 -2.21 -15.50 17.22
CA LEU A 13 -2.02 -15.11 15.83
C LEU A 13 -1.33 -16.21 15.02
N GLN A 14 -0.34 -16.89 15.60
CA GLN A 14 0.41 -17.96 14.94
C GLN A 14 -0.49 -19.10 14.47
N ASP A 15 -1.54 -19.42 15.21
CA ASP A 15 -2.48 -20.52 14.88
C ASP A 15 -3.46 -20.12 13.77
N VAL A 16 -3.76 -18.84 13.66
CA VAL A 16 -4.79 -18.30 12.75
C VAL A 16 -4.18 -17.79 11.44
N LEU A 17 -3.00 -17.22 11.51
CA LEU A 17 -2.35 -16.50 10.41
C LEU A 17 -2.19 -17.33 9.13
N PRO A 18 -1.71 -18.60 9.16
CA PRO A 18 -1.54 -19.38 7.94
C PRO A 18 -2.86 -19.56 7.18
N LYS A 19 -3.96 -19.80 7.91
CA LYS A 19 -5.28 -19.99 7.33
C LYS A 19 -5.88 -18.68 6.83
N LEU A 20 -5.69 -17.59 7.57
CA LEU A 20 -6.16 -16.27 7.19
C LEU A 20 -5.46 -15.80 5.90
N LEU A 21 -4.15 -15.96 5.81
CA LEU A 21 -3.36 -15.55 4.65
C LEU A 21 -3.53 -16.48 3.43
N SER A 22 -4.02 -17.72 3.60
CA SER A 22 -4.28 -18.64 2.49
C SER A 22 -5.38 -18.14 1.54
N THR A 23 -6.16 -17.15 1.95
CA THR A 23 -7.19 -16.50 1.13
C THR A 23 -6.63 -15.40 0.22
N LEU A 24 -5.36 -15.03 0.38
CA LEU A 24 -4.66 -14.02 -0.39
C LEU A 24 -3.85 -14.64 -1.54
N SER A 25 -3.49 -13.80 -2.52
CA SER A 25 -2.42 -14.14 -3.47
C SER A 25 -1.09 -14.36 -2.72
N ILE A 26 -0.18 -15.15 -3.31
CA ILE A 26 1.13 -15.43 -2.70
C ILE A 26 1.88 -14.12 -2.40
N GLY A 27 1.90 -13.20 -3.36
CA GLY A 27 2.58 -11.90 -3.19
C GLY A 27 1.97 -11.08 -2.07
N ARG A 28 0.62 -11.02 -1.98
CA ARG A 28 -0.07 -10.29 -0.93
C ARG A 28 0.14 -10.90 0.45
N ALA A 29 0.13 -12.22 0.54
CA ALA A 29 0.42 -12.93 1.78
C ALA A 29 1.85 -12.65 2.28
N GLN A 30 2.83 -12.56 1.38
CA GLN A 30 4.21 -12.19 1.71
C GLN A 30 4.31 -10.76 2.24
N ILE A 31 3.66 -9.80 1.59
CA ILE A 31 3.59 -8.39 2.05
C ILE A 31 2.98 -8.33 3.46
N ALA A 32 1.84 -8.99 3.67
CA ALA A 32 1.17 -9.02 4.97
C ALA A 32 2.05 -9.63 6.07
N LEU A 33 2.74 -10.74 5.78
CA LEU A 33 3.68 -11.36 6.70
C LEU A 33 4.84 -10.43 7.06
N GLU A 34 5.41 -9.74 6.06
CA GLU A 34 6.52 -8.82 6.30
C GLU A 34 6.10 -7.61 7.14
N GLN A 35 4.91 -7.05 6.87
CA GLN A 35 4.35 -5.98 7.69
C GLN A 35 4.18 -6.42 9.15
N ILE A 36 3.62 -7.61 9.39
CA ILE A 36 3.45 -8.15 10.75
C ILE A 36 4.81 -8.40 11.40
N ARG A 37 5.76 -9.01 10.69
CA ARG A 37 7.12 -9.29 11.19
C ARG A 37 7.84 -8.00 11.58
N SER A 38 7.87 -7.02 10.68
CA SER A 38 8.50 -5.74 10.93
C SER A 38 7.96 -5.07 12.20
N HIS A 39 6.63 -5.14 12.43
CA HIS A 39 6.03 -4.61 13.65
C HIS A 39 6.40 -5.39 14.91
N LEU A 40 6.45 -6.72 14.82
CA LEU A 40 6.84 -7.57 15.96
C LEU A 40 8.31 -7.38 16.35
N GLU A 41 9.20 -7.14 15.38
CA GLU A 41 10.64 -6.99 15.61
C GLU A 41 11.05 -5.59 16.09
N HIS A 42 10.38 -4.55 15.56
CA HIS A 42 10.83 -3.16 15.73
C HIS A 42 9.87 -2.28 16.53
N ARG A 43 8.67 -2.78 16.92
CA ARG A 43 7.62 -1.99 17.55
C ARG A 43 6.93 -2.71 18.71
N PRO A 44 6.34 -1.96 19.67
CA PRO A 44 5.57 -2.55 20.76
C PRO A 44 4.42 -3.42 20.23
N HIS A 45 4.20 -4.57 20.86
CA HIS A 45 3.11 -5.51 20.51
C HIS A 45 1.71 -4.88 20.58
N GLU A 46 1.53 -3.81 21.35
CA GLU A 46 0.27 -3.09 21.46
C GLU A 46 -0.16 -2.38 20.17
N GLU A 47 0.76 -2.17 19.23
CA GLU A 47 0.43 -1.58 17.92
C GLU A 47 -0.29 -2.56 16.99
N ILE A 48 -0.16 -3.87 17.21
CA ILE A 48 -0.88 -4.88 16.45
C ILE A 48 -2.21 -5.17 17.13
N LEU A 49 -3.30 -4.97 16.38
CA LEU A 49 -4.66 -5.19 16.81
C LEU A 49 -5.20 -6.44 16.12
N PHE A 50 -5.61 -7.42 16.93
CA PHE A 50 -6.06 -8.71 16.41
C PHE A 50 -7.39 -9.10 17.04
N TRP A 51 -8.42 -9.33 16.22
CA TRP A 51 -9.74 -9.77 16.64
C TRP A 51 -10.08 -11.12 16.03
N ILE A 52 -10.78 -11.94 16.82
CA ILE A 52 -11.33 -13.22 16.37
C ILE A 52 -12.82 -13.27 16.68
N ALA A 53 -13.57 -13.87 15.77
CA ALA A 53 -14.96 -14.27 16.00
C ALA A 53 -15.01 -15.78 16.23
N ARG A 54 -15.72 -16.22 17.28
CA ARG A 54 -15.92 -17.63 17.64
C ARG A 54 -17.39 -17.88 17.97
N GLN A 55 -17.85 -19.12 17.81
CA GLN A 55 -19.10 -19.53 18.46
C GLN A 55 -18.94 -19.48 19.97
N GLN A 56 -20.03 -19.21 20.70
CA GLN A 56 -19.99 -19.10 22.16
C GLN A 56 -19.72 -20.42 22.90
N ALA A 57 -19.74 -21.55 22.21
CA ALA A 57 -19.38 -22.84 22.78
C ALA A 57 -17.89 -22.90 23.10
N GLU A 58 -17.55 -23.37 24.29
CA GLU A 58 -16.17 -23.50 24.76
C GLU A 58 -15.36 -24.41 23.82
N GLY A 59 -14.14 -23.98 23.45
CA GLY A 59 -13.27 -24.72 22.54
C GLY A 59 -13.62 -24.59 21.04
N SER A 60 -14.62 -23.80 20.67
CA SER A 60 -14.97 -23.60 19.26
C SER A 60 -13.83 -23.00 18.45
N PRO A 61 -13.57 -23.50 17.24
CA PRO A 61 -12.58 -22.90 16.35
C PRO A 61 -12.99 -21.48 15.94
N PRO A 62 -12.01 -20.62 15.60
CA PRO A 62 -12.34 -19.30 15.11
C PRO A 62 -13.03 -19.37 13.74
N LEU A 63 -14.08 -18.55 13.58
CA LEU A 63 -14.88 -18.45 12.35
C LEU A 63 -14.33 -17.42 11.37
N ALA A 64 -13.81 -16.32 11.91
CA ALA A 64 -13.24 -15.22 11.17
C ALA A 64 -12.17 -14.50 12.00
N ALA A 65 -11.30 -13.78 11.34
CA ALA A 65 -10.29 -12.95 11.96
C ALA A 65 -10.11 -11.63 11.23
N PHE A 66 -9.57 -10.65 11.98
CA PHE A 66 -9.29 -9.30 11.52
C PHE A 66 -7.98 -8.83 12.15
N ILE A 67 -7.04 -8.35 11.35
CA ILE A 67 -5.75 -7.85 11.79
C ILE A 67 -5.57 -6.42 11.29
N ALA A 68 -5.23 -5.52 12.22
CA ALA A 68 -4.85 -4.16 11.90
C ALA A 68 -3.59 -3.76 12.67
N ILE A 69 -2.91 -2.76 12.16
CA ILE A 69 -1.77 -2.12 12.80
C ILE A 69 -2.15 -0.67 13.07
N GLN A 70 -2.10 -0.25 14.33
CA GLN A 70 -2.24 1.15 14.69
C GLN A 70 -0.92 1.86 14.36
N GLN A 71 -0.97 2.95 13.60
CA GLN A 71 0.22 3.72 13.27
C GLN A 71 0.85 4.30 14.56
N PRO A 72 2.18 4.44 14.61
CA PRO A 72 2.81 5.04 15.77
C PRO A 72 2.37 6.50 15.94
N GLY A 73 2.19 6.90 17.18
CA GLY A 73 1.96 8.28 17.54
C GLY A 73 3.23 9.14 17.46
N THR A 74 3.13 10.36 17.94
CA THR A 74 4.24 11.29 18.08
C THR A 74 4.57 11.49 19.56
N ALA A 75 5.67 12.20 19.86
CA ALA A 75 5.99 12.60 21.23
C ALA A 75 4.87 13.42 21.91
N LEU A 76 4.05 14.13 21.13
CA LEU A 76 2.92 14.93 21.62
C LEU A 76 1.59 14.15 21.64
N ALA A 77 1.48 13.09 20.85
CA ALA A 77 0.32 12.18 20.77
C ALA A 77 0.84 10.75 20.67
N PRO A 78 1.05 10.05 21.78
CA PRO A 78 1.71 8.74 21.79
C PRO A 78 0.95 7.64 21.05
N SER A 79 -0.34 7.78 20.84
CA SER A 79 -1.14 6.90 19.96
C SER A 79 -1.64 7.65 18.75
N SER A 80 -1.48 7.06 17.56
CA SER A 80 -2.08 7.60 16.34
C SER A 80 -3.57 7.29 16.30
N ASP A 81 -4.34 8.20 15.72
CA ASP A 81 -5.75 8.01 15.42
C ASP A 81 -5.99 7.28 14.08
N VAL A 82 -4.93 6.75 13.48
CA VAL A 82 -4.95 6.02 12.21
C VAL A 82 -4.53 4.57 12.43
N ALA A 83 -5.25 3.64 11.79
CA ALA A 83 -4.85 2.24 11.69
C ALA A 83 -4.91 1.75 10.24
N THR A 84 -4.05 0.79 9.94
CA THR A 84 -4.02 0.10 8.65
C THR A 84 -4.43 -1.34 8.84
N ILE A 85 -5.41 -1.80 8.05
CA ILE A 85 -5.80 -3.20 8.04
C ILE A 85 -4.78 -3.98 7.21
N ILE A 86 -4.29 -5.06 7.81
CA ILE A 86 -3.44 -6.02 7.12
C ILE A 86 -4.31 -7.00 6.36
N HIS A 87 -5.28 -7.61 7.04
CA HIS A 87 -6.24 -8.51 6.42
C HIS A 87 -7.44 -8.82 7.31
N ALA A 88 -8.56 -9.18 6.67
CA ALA A 88 -9.73 -9.76 7.30
C ALA A 88 -10.24 -10.93 6.45
N GLY A 89 -10.69 -12.00 7.08
CA GLY A 89 -11.17 -13.17 6.35
C GLY A 89 -11.88 -14.20 7.22
N PHE A 90 -12.60 -15.08 6.54
CA PHE A 90 -13.21 -16.25 7.16
C PHE A 90 -12.16 -17.36 7.33
N LEU A 91 -12.29 -18.08 8.44
CA LEU A 91 -11.39 -19.17 8.82
C LEU A 91 -12.07 -20.54 8.71
N LEU A 92 -13.32 -20.57 8.28
CA LEU A 92 -14.05 -21.81 8.07
C LEU A 92 -13.49 -22.54 6.85
N ASP A 93 -13.21 -23.83 6.98
CA ASP A 93 -12.92 -24.68 5.84
C ASP A 93 -14.18 -24.81 5.02
N HIS A 94 -14.18 -24.31 3.78
CA HIS A 94 -15.14 -24.72 2.78
C HIS A 94 -14.83 -26.18 2.39
N ALA A 95 -15.12 -27.10 3.29
CA ALA A 95 -15.00 -28.53 3.04
C ALA A 95 -16.13 -28.99 2.10
N ASN A 96 -16.28 -28.34 0.95
CA ASN A 96 -17.06 -28.84 -0.19
C ASN A 96 -16.99 -27.90 -1.40
N ASP A 97 -15.81 -27.44 -1.78
CA ASP A 97 -15.65 -26.97 -3.16
C ASP A 97 -15.27 -28.17 -4.04
N ASN A 98 -16.24 -29.03 -4.31
CA ASN A 98 -16.13 -30.14 -5.24
C ASN A 98 -16.00 -29.69 -6.71
N SER A 99 -15.69 -28.42 -6.98
CA SER A 99 -15.57 -27.88 -8.33
C SER A 99 -14.24 -28.17 -9.02
N LYS A 100 -13.26 -28.83 -8.34
CA LYS A 100 -11.94 -29.10 -8.93
C LYS A 100 -11.77 -30.49 -9.57
N ASN A 101 -12.83 -31.30 -9.71
CA ASN A 101 -12.71 -32.62 -10.33
C ASN A 101 -13.86 -32.96 -11.31
N VAL A 102 -14.15 -32.07 -12.24
CA VAL A 102 -14.87 -32.51 -13.46
C VAL A 102 -13.81 -32.74 -14.53
N LYS A 103 -13.22 -33.92 -14.51
CA LYS A 103 -12.64 -34.52 -15.72
C LYS A 103 -13.77 -34.67 -16.72
N SER A 104 -13.62 -34.00 -17.85
CA SER A 104 -14.45 -34.19 -19.04
C SER A 104 -14.61 -35.69 -19.38
N THR A 105 -15.74 -36.26 -19.08
CA THR A 105 -16.28 -37.42 -19.76
C THR A 105 -17.63 -37.01 -20.36
N GLU A 106 -17.61 -36.82 -21.66
CA GLU A 106 -18.81 -36.67 -22.48
C GLU A 106 -19.69 -37.89 -22.27
N THR A 107 -20.89 -37.68 -21.72
CA THR A 107 -22.10 -38.44 -22.09
C THR A 107 -23.31 -37.67 -21.50
N GLY A 108 -24.22 -37.34 -22.36
CA GLY A 108 -25.41 -36.56 -22.04
C GLY A 108 -26.34 -37.22 -21.04
N ALA A 109 -26.87 -36.40 -20.14
CA ALA A 109 -28.20 -36.57 -19.50
C ALA A 109 -28.56 -35.32 -18.69
N SER A 110 -29.65 -34.69 -19.06
CA SER A 110 -30.65 -33.90 -18.29
C SER A 110 -30.16 -32.98 -17.16
N ASP A 111 -30.38 -31.66 -17.36
CA ASP A 111 -30.47 -30.56 -16.41
C ASP A 111 -31.39 -30.90 -15.22
N HIS A 112 -30.83 -31.40 -14.14
CA HIS A 112 -31.36 -31.22 -12.80
C HIS A 112 -30.38 -30.31 -12.09
N ILE A 113 -30.58 -28.98 -12.20
CA ILE A 113 -29.99 -27.99 -11.31
C ILE A 113 -30.50 -28.31 -9.91
N ASP A 114 -29.61 -28.75 -9.03
CA ASP A 114 -29.94 -29.09 -7.64
C ASP A 114 -30.36 -27.80 -6.89
N ALA A 115 -31.66 -27.56 -6.79
CA ALA A 115 -32.26 -26.48 -6.00
C ALA A 115 -31.83 -26.51 -4.52
N ASN A 116 -31.24 -27.61 -4.07
CA ASN A 116 -30.75 -27.78 -2.71
C ASN A 116 -29.35 -27.19 -2.53
N SER A 117 -28.56 -27.01 -3.59
CA SER A 117 -27.26 -26.37 -3.57
C SER A 117 -27.37 -24.84 -3.43
N ASP A 118 -28.35 -24.23 -4.10
CA ASP A 118 -28.57 -22.79 -4.07
C ASP A 118 -29.09 -22.34 -2.69
N ALA A 119 -30.06 -23.05 -2.11
CA ALA A 119 -30.57 -22.75 -0.77
C ALA A 119 -29.49 -22.86 0.33
N SER A 120 -28.53 -23.78 0.17
CA SER A 120 -27.41 -23.94 1.10
C SER A 120 -26.40 -22.82 0.95
N ARG A 121 -26.17 -22.35 -0.26
CA ARG A 121 -25.30 -21.22 -0.56
C ARG A 121 -25.87 -19.91 0.00
N ASP A 122 -27.13 -19.62 -0.28
CA ASP A 122 -27.83 -18.42 0.21
C ASP A 122 -27.81 -18.35 1.73
N ARG A 123 -28.00 -19.50 2.39
CA ARG A 123 -27.92 -19.58 3.85
C ARG A 123 -26.53 -19.27 4.39
N LEU A 124 -25.48 -19.81 3.76
CA LEU A 124 -24.10 -19.54 4.15
C LEU A 124 -23.75 -18.06 3.96
N GLU A 125 -24.20 -17.47 2.86
CA GLU A 125 -24.00 -16.05 2.57
C GLU A 125 -24.66 -15.16 3.63
N ALA A 126 -25.90 -15.44 4.01
CA ALA A 126 -26.61 -14.73 5.07
C ALA A 126 -25.94 -14.88 6.45
N GLU A 127 -25.39 -16.07 6.75
CA GLU A 127 -24.63 -16.29 7.99
C GLU A 127 -23.31 -15.49 7.99
N GLN A 128 -22.62 -15.40 6.87
CA GLN A 128 -21.40 -14.59 6.71
C GLN A 128 -21.69 -13.08 6.86
N GLU A 129 -22.73 -12.57 6.23
CA GLU A 129 -23.16 -11.17 6.35
C GLU A 129 -23.50 -10.82 7.80
N THR A 130 -24.24 -11.70 8.48
CA THR A 130 -24.56 -11.53 9.90
C THR A 130 -23.29 -11.46 10.76
N LEU A 131 -22.31 -12.31 10.49
CA LEU A 131 -21.03 -12.35 11.20
C LEU A 131 -20.23 -11.06 10.97
N ILE A 132 -20.14 -10.60 9.73
CA ILE A 132 -19.44 -9.35 9.40
C ILE A 132 -20.10 -8.15 10.09
N GLY A 133 -21.44 -8.08 10.09
CA GLY A 133 -22.18 -7.02 10.80
C GLY A 133 -21.91 -6.98 12.30
N GLN A 134 -21.85 -8.15 12.96
CA GLN A 134 -21.48 -8.26 14.37
C GLN A 134 -20.01 -7.85 14.60
N MET A 135 -19.09 -8.29 13.74
CA MET A 135 -17.68 -7.88 13.79
C MET A 135 -17.55 -6.37 13.62
N ARG A 136 -18.25 -5.75 12.68
CA ARG A 136 -18.26 -4.31 12.48
C ARG A 136 -18.58 -3.55 13.76
N ALA A 137 -19.71 -3.90 14.40
CA ALA A 137 -20.15 -3.22 15.62
C ALA A 137 -19.11 -3.29 16.74
N GLN A 138 -18.48 -4.46 16.94
CA GLN A 138 -17.43 -4.63 17.94
C GLN A 138 -16.15 -3.90 17.57
N LEU A 139 -15.72 -4.00 16.31
CA LEU A 139 -14.52 -3.32 15.80
C LEU A 139 -14.66 -1.80 15.92
N ASP A 140 -15.79 -1.23 15.49
CA ASP A 140 -16.03 0.21 15.58
C ASP A 140 -16.01 0.71 17.02
N CYS A 141 -16.55 -0.07 17.96
CA CYS A 141 -16.49 0.23 19.39
C CYS A 141 -15.04 0.21 19.92
N ASP A 142 -14.30 -0.86 19.64
CA ASP A 142 -12.93 -1.03 20.13
C ASP A 142 -11.98 0.01 19.53
N LEU A 143 -12.11 0.29 18.24
CA LEU A 143 -11.30 1.30 17.54
C LEU A 143 -11.58 2.71 18.08
N ARG A 144 -12.86 3.04 18.31
CA ARG A 144 -13.27 4.31 18.94
C ARG A 144 -12.68 4.47 20.33
N ASN A 145 -12.77 3.43 21.16
CA ASN A 145 -12.21 3.43 22.51
C ASN A 145 -10.69 3.63 22.54
N ARG A 146 -10.01 3.32 21.44
CA ARG A 146 -8.58 3.57 21.23
C ARG A 146 -8.27 4.95 20.66
N GLY A 147 -9.29 5.74 20.35
CA GLY A 147 -9.13 7.03 19.70
C GLY A 147 -8.79 6.93 18.21
N ILE A 148 -8.95 5.76 17.58
CA ILE A 148 -8.76 5.58 16.15
C ILE A 148 -9.99 6.16 15.44
N ARG A 149 -9.75 7.14 14.57
CA ARG A 149 -10.78 7.85 13.80
C ARG A 149 -10.78 7.48 12.33
N PHE A 150 -9.67 6.96 11.84
CA PHE A 150 -9.48 6.65 10.43
C PHE A 150 -8.80 5.28 10.29
N ILE A 151 -9.37 4.45 9.43
CA ILE A 151 -8.76 3.17 9.05
C ILE A 151 -8.68 3.07 7.53
N GLN A 152 -7.57 2.48 7.06
CA GLN A 152 -7.32 2.22 5.65
C GLN A 152 -7.03 0.75 5.43
N TRP A 153 -7.35 0.28 4.23
CA TRP A 153 -7.12 -1.09 3.82
C TRP A 153 -6.70 -1.13 2.35
N ALA A 154 -5.60 -1.78 2.04
CA ALA A 154 -5.16 -2.02 0.68
C ALA A 154 -5.38 -3.49 0.31
N THR A 155 -5.97 -3.75 -0.84
CA THR A 155 -6.25 -5.10 -1.35
C THR A 155 -5.84 -5.20 -2.81
N ASP A 156 -5.56 -6.43 -3.29
CA ASP A 156 -5.24 -6.65 -4.70
C ASP A 156 -6.39 -6.11 -5.58
N ALA A 157 -6.06 -5.31 -6.60
CA ALA A 157 -7.07 -4.71 -7.47
C ALA A 157 -7.72 -5.73 -8.43
N ASP A 158 -6.98 -6.78 -8.79
CA ASP A 158 -7.40 -7.74 -9.82
C ASP A 158 -8.08 -9.00 -9.24
N GLN A 159 -8.18 -9.10 -7.93
CA GLN A 159 -8.90 -10.20 -7.31
C GLN A 159 -10.41 -9.95 -7.32
N ASN A 160 -11.12 -10.63 -8.23
CA ASN A 160 -12.56 -10.84 -8.20
C ASN A 160 -13.00 -11.77 -7.05
N ALA A 161 -12.45 -11.57 -5.84
CA ALA A 161 -12.82 -12.36 -4.70
C ALA A 161 -14.11 -11.79 -4.10
N LEU A 162 -15.25 -12.42 -4.44
CA LEU A 162 -16.56 -12.17 -3.80
C LEU A 162 -16.45 -12.06 -2.26
N ASN A 163 -15.56 -12.84 -1.68
CA ASN A 163 -15.30 -12.80 -0.24
C ASN A 163 -14.67 -11.47 0.22
N SER A 164 -13.73 -10.89 -0.54
CA SER A 164 -13.13 -9.60 -0.18
C SER A 164 -14.15 -8.47 -0.28
N GLN A 165 -14.97 -8.45 -1.32
CA GLN A 165 -16.02 -7.45 -1.51
C GLN A 165 -17.01 -7.45 -0.34
N ARG A 166 -17.45 -8.62 0.13
CA ARG A 166 -18.35 -8.73 1.29
C ARG A 166 -17.76 -8.11 2.56
N TRP A 167 -16.46 -8.28 2.78
CA TRP A 167 -15.79 -7.67 3.92
C TRP A 167 -15.77 -6.14 3.81
N HIS A 168 -15.43 -5.59 2.62
CA HIS A 168 -15.41 -4.14 2.43
C HIS A 168 -16.81 -3.52 2.61
N GLU A 169 -17.81 -4.09 1.96
CA GLU A 169 -19.20 -3.61 2.05
C GLU A 169 -19.78 -3.80 3.45
N GLY A 170 -19.63 -4.97 4.04
CA GLY A 170 -20.18 -5.28 5.36
C GLY A 170 -19.51 -4.54 6.51
N LEU A 171 -18.24 -4.17 6.38
CA LEU A 171 -17.51 -3.29 7.30
C LEU A 171 -17.68 -1.80 6.95
N GLU A 172 -18.41 -1.45 5.89
CA GLU A 172 -18.68 -0.07 5.43
C GLU A 172 -17.42 0.70 5.01
N PHE A 173 -16.51 0.03 4.32
CA PHE A 173 -15.38 0.71 3.70
C PHE A 173 -15.80 1.37 2.38
N LYS A 174 -15.26 2.56 2.13
CA LYS A 174 -15.40 3.28 0.86
C LYS A 174 -14.12 3.10 0.04
N LYS A 175 -14.26 2.70 -1.22
CA LYS A 175 -13.16 2.72 -2.18
C LYS A 175 -12.84 4.17 -2.54
N ILE A 176 -11.55 4.55 -2.47
CA ILE A 176 -11.10 5.91 -2.81
C ILE A 176 -10.15 5.95 -3.99
N ALA A 177 -9.37 4.88 -4.23
CA ALA A 177 -8.40 4.85 -5.32
C ALA A 177 -8.10 3.42 -5.76
N THR A 178 -7.52 3.29 -6.94
CA THR A 178 -6.74 2.12 -7.33
C THR A 178 -5.33 2.60 -7.65
N LEU A 179 -4.35 2.10 -6.92
CA LEU A 179 -2.94 2.43 -7.11
C LEU A 179 -2.28 1.37 -7.99
N ASP A 180 -1.62 1.82 -9.04
CA ASP A 180 -0.69 1.00 -9.81
C ASP A 180 0.72 1.23 -9.24
N TYR A 181 1.35 0.19 -8.71
CA TYR A 181 2.74 0.23 -8.28
C TYR A 181 3.63 -0.04 -9.48
N LEU A 182 4.53 0.90 -9.74
CA LEU A 182 5.46 0.85 -10.84
C LEU A 182 6.87 0.66 -10.33
N THR A 183 7.70 -0.04 -11.10
CA THR A 183 9.12 -0.21 -10.84
C THR A 183 9.95 0.10 -12.06
N GLY A 184 11.21 0.49 -11.87
CA GLY A 184 12.14 0.76 -12.93
C GLY A 184 13.58 0.78 -12.43
N ASP A 185 14.51 0.44 -13.30
CA ASP A 185 15.95 0.45 -13.00
C ASP A 185 16.60 1.71 -13.56
N VAL A 186 17.62 2.22 -12.87
CA VAL A 186 18.35 3.41 -13.25
C VAL A 186 19.72 3.01 -13.80
N ALA A 187 20.01 3.42 -15.03
CA ALA A 187 21.30 3.25 -15.67
C ALA A 187 22.37 4.16 -15.03
N THR A 188 23.62 3.77 -15.16
CA THR A 188 24.76 4.63 -14.85
C THR A 188 24.61 5.98 -15.58
N GLY A 189 24.66 7.08 -14.83
CA GLY A 189 24.42 8.43 -15.37
C GLY A 189 23.05 9.03 -14.99
N GLY A 190 22.25 8.35 -14.17
CA GLY A 190 20.98 8.87 -13.62
C GLY A 190 19.84 8.91 -14.63
N LYS A 191 19.83 7.98 -15.59
CA LYS A 191 18.72 7.79 -16.53
C LYS A 191 18.10 6.42 -16.30
N PHE A 192 16.80 6.32 -16.45
CA PHE A 192 16.11 5.03 -16.41
C PHE A 192 16.46 4.17 -17.62
N TYR A 193 16.53 2.86 -17.42
CA TYR A 193 16.60 1.92 -18.53
C TYR A 193 15.28 1.97 -19.29
N LEU A 194 15.34 2.35 -20.55
CA LEU A 194 14.21 2.19 -21.45
C LEU A 194 14.11 0.70 -21.78
N GLN A 195 13.06 0.03 -21.31
CA GLN A 195 12.74 -1.28 -21.85
C GLN A 195 12.44 -1.13 -23.35
N GLU A 196 12.96 -2.04 -24.17
CA GLU A 196 12.77 -2.09 -25.63
C GLU A 196 11.30 -2.45 -25.99
N ALA A 197 10.35 -1.72 -25.48
CA ALA A 197 8.96 -1.77 -25.88
C ALA A 197 8.71 -0.61 -26.86
N GLY A 198 9.17 -0.74 -28.12
CA GLY A 198 8.64 -0.06 -29.30
C GLY A 198 8.26 1.43 -29.23
N TYR A 199 8.61 2.14 -28.20
CA TYR A 199 8.36 3.58 -28.09
C TYR A 199 9.48 4.34 -28.79
N SER A 200 9.25 4.73 -30.02
CA SER A 200 10.09 5.72 -30.69
C SER A 200 9.94 7.04 -29.94
N ASP A 201 11.06 7.63 -29.58
CA ASP A 201 11.22 8.96 -28.99
C ASP A 201 10.79 10.05 -30.02
N ALA A 202 9.50 10.12 -30.31
CA ALA A 202 8.94 10.99 -31.35
C ALA A 202 8.48 12.36 -30.87
N THR A 203 8.75 12.71 -29.59
CA THR A 203 8.35 14.01 -29.03
C THR A 203 9.40 14.69 -28.15
N ALA A 204 10.68 14.51 -28.46
CA ALA A 204 11.71 15.42 -27.99
C ALA A 204 11.54 16.79 -28.68
N ASN A 205 10.44 17.48 -28.32
CA ASN A 205 10.37 18.92 -28.57
C ASN A 205 11.46 19.55 -27.72
N ASP A 206 12.36 20.25 -28.39
CA ASP A 206 13.43 21.11 -27.89
C ASP A 206 12.90 22.18 -26.93
N ARG A 207 12.47 21.75 -25.73
CA ARG A 207 12.19 22.63 -24.59
C ARG A 207 13.48 22.72 -23.81
N SER A 208 14.08 23.89 -23.78
CA SER A 208 15.21 24.21 -22.88
C SER A 208 15.01 23.54 -21.53
N PRO A 209 16.03 22.81 -21.00
CA PRO A 209 15.89 22.06 -19.78
C PRO A 209 15.34 22.98 -18.69
N ALA A 210 14.25 22.57 -18.06
CA ALA A 210 13.64 23.34 -16.99
C ALA A 210 14.69 23.56 -15.89
N GLN A 211 14.96 24.81 -15.57
CA GLN A 211 15.93 25.15 -14.53
C GLN A 211 15.23 25.00 -13.18
N LEU A 212 15.25 23.80 -12.62
CA LEU A 212 14.75 23.51 -11.29
C LEU A 212 15.93 23.31 -10.34
N GLN A 213 15.78 23.87 -9.15
CA GLN A 213 16.66 23.64 -8.00
C GLN A 213 15.90 22.80 -6.97
N PHE A 214 16.56 21.77 -6.47
CA PHE A 214 16.06 20.91 -5.40
C PHE A 214 16.76 21.29 -4.10
N ARG A 215 16.00 21.78 -3.15
CA ARG A 215 16.50 22.21 -1.84
C ARG A 215 16.05 21.20 -0.79
N PRO A 216 16.99 20.53 -0.09
CA PRO A 216 16.64 19.62 0.98
C PRO A 216 15.88 20.36 2.10
N LEU A 217 14.91 19.68 2.70
CA LEU A 217 14.14 20.21 3.82
C LEU A 217 15.05 20.35 5.05
N LEU A 218 15.06 21.55 5.64
CA LEU A 218 15.77 21.81 6.90
C LEU A 218 14.93 21.28 8.07
N TRP A 219 15.14 19.99 8.34
CA TRP A 219 14.44 19.29 9.41
C TRP A 219 14.94 19.81 10.77
N GLY A 220 14.06 20.14 11.64
CA GLY A 220 14.42 20.75 12.95
C GLY A 220 14.15 22.24 13.02
N GLU A 221 13.85 22.89 11.92
CA GLU A 221 13.33 24.26 11.89
C GLU A 221 11.79 24.23 11.78
N PRO A 222 11.03 24.49 12.87
CA PRO A 222 9.56 24.36 12.85
C PRO A 222 8.89 25.23 11.79
N GLN A 223 9.43 26.42 11.51
CA GLN A 223 8.90 27.32 10.49
C GLN A 223 9.08 26.73 9.08
N HIS A 224 10.20 26.07 8.82
CA HIS A 224 10.46 25.44 7.53
C HIS A 224 9.57 24.23 7.31
N LEU A 225 9.35 23.41 8.34
CA LEU A 225 8.44 22.29 8.29
C LEU A 225 6.98 22.74 8.06
N CYS A 226 6.56 23.85 8.70
CA CYS A 226 5.24 24.44 8.46
C CYS A 226 5.09 24.87 7.01
N ALA A 227 6.05 25.64 6.47
CA ALA A 227 6.06 26.09 5.09
C ALA A 227 6.05 24.91 4.08
N PHE A 228 6.80 23.84 4.40
CA PHE A 228 6.79 22.62 3.58
C PHE A 228 5.42 21.91 3.61
N THR A 229 4.76 21.86 4.76
CA THR A 229 3.42 21.31 4.90
C THR A 229 2.41 22.09 4.04
N GLU A 230 2.47 23.42 4.09
CA GLU A 230 1.64 24.30 3.25
C GLU A 230 1.92 24.11 1.75
N LEU A 231 3.19 23.93 1.38
CA LEU A 231 3.59 23.62 0.01
C LEU A 231 2.98 22.28 -0.46
N VAL A 232 3.10 21.22 0.34
CA VAL A 232 2.51 19.91 0.01
C VAL A 232 1.00 20.03 -0.14
N GLU A 233 0.33 20.74 0.78
CA GLU A 233 -1.11 20.99 0.70
C GLU A 233 -1.49 21.73 -0.58
N ALA A 234 -0.71 22.75 -0.97
CA ALA A 234 -0.93 23.48 -2.23
C ALA A 234 -0.82 22.55 -3.46
N THR A 235 0.02 21.53 -3.41
CA THR A 235 0.12 20.54 -4.50
C THR A 235 -1.07 19.58 -4.57
N TYR A 236 -1.91 19.48 -3.53
CA TYR A 236 -3.14 18.68 -3.58
C TYR A 236 -4.28 19.38 -4.32
N SER A 237 -4.19 20.70 -4.52
CA SER A 237 -5.23 21.44 -5.28
C SER A 237 -5.34 20.88 -6.70
N GLY A 238 -6.50 20.30 -7.04
CA GLY A 238 -6.75 19.68 -8.35
C GLY A 238 -5.82 18.49 -8.65
N THR A 239 -5.38 17.77 -7.63
CA THR A 239 -4.62 16.51 -7.82
C THR A 239 -5.48 15.44 -8.47
N LEU A 240 -4.83 14.57 -9.27
CA LEU A 240 -5.42 13.35 -9.80
C LEU A 240 -4.94 12.11 -9.02
N ASP A 241 -4.11 12.31 -8.00
CA ASP A 241 -3.56 11.25 -7.18
C ASP A 241 -4.32 11.18 -5.87
N CYS A 242 -5.14 10.14 -5.70
CA CYS A 242 -6.01 9.92 -4.53
C CYS A 242 -6.74 11.19 -4.05
N PRO A 243 -7.50 11.91 -4.89
CA PRO A 243 -8.07 13.21 -4.55
C PRO A 243 -8.96 13.18 -3.30
N GLU A 244 -9.64 12.06 -3.05
CA GLU A 244 -10.52 11.89 -1.90
C GLU A 244 -9.77 11.71 -0.57
N LEU A 245 -8.48 11.39 -0.59
CA LEU A 245 -7.72 11.12 0.64
C LEU A 245 -7.66 12.35 1.56
N ALA A 246 -7.63 13.56 0.98
CA ALA A 246 -7.63 14.83 1.71
C ALA A 246 -8.90 15.06 2.53
N GLU A 247 -10.02 14.38 2.22
CA GLU A 247 -11.25 14.44 3.02
C GLU A 247 -11.10 13.67 4.35
N TYR A 248 -10.17 12.73 4.43
CA TYR A 248 -10.01 11.81 5.57
C TYR A 248 -8.80 12.14 6.43
N ARG A 249 -7.77 12.75 5.86
CA ARG A 249 -6.51 13.02 6.55
C ARG A 249 -6.01 14.43 6.22
N SER A 250 -5.54 15.14 7.24
CA SER A 250 -4.82 16.38 7.04
C SER A 250 -3.45 16.13 6.39
N THR A 251 -2.91 17.15 5.73
CA THR A 251 -1.55 17.11 5.17
C THR A 251 -0.50 16.75 6.21
N SER A 252 -0.62 17.28 7.43
CA SER A 252 0.29 16.95 8.54
C SER A 252 0.22 15.48 8.96
N GLU A 253 -0.97 14.86 8.96
CA GLU A 253 -1.13 13.43 9.24
C GLU A 253 -0.56 12.57 8.12
N THR A 254 -0.74 12.99 6.87
CA THR A 254 -0.18 12.31 5.70
C THR A 254 1.35 12.33 5.75
N LEU A 255 1.96 13.49 6.00
CA LEU A 255 3.42 13.62 6.13
C LEU A 255 3.99 12.79 7.28
N ARG A 256 3.26 12.69 8.42
CA ARG A 256 3.64 11.76 9.50
C ARG A 256 3.61 10.30 9.04
N GLY A 257 2.61 9.91 8.25
CA GLY A 257 2.57 8.58 7.66
C GLY A 257 3.79 8.28 6.79
N TYR A 258 4.24 9.23 6.00
CA TYR A 258 5.44 9.09 5.16
C TYR A 258 6.73 8.90 5.98
N GLN A 259 6.82 9.52 7.17
CA GLN A 259 7.97 9.31 8.07
C GLN A 259 8.05 7.91 8.66
N THR A 260 6.95 7.17 8.67
CA THR A 260 6.85 5.84 9.30
C THR A 260 6.82 4.70 8.29
N ALA A 261 6.69 5.00 7.00
CA ALA A 261 6.55 3.99 5.95
C ALA A 261 7.87 3.25 5.64
N SER A 262 9.02 3.87 5.94
CA SER A 262 10.36 3.32 5.65
C SER A 262 11.41 3.88 6.62
N SER A 263 12.69 3.66 6.35
CA SER A 263 13.78 4.38 7.03
C SER A 263 13.65 5.86 6.70
N PHE A 264 13.22 6.66 7.69
CA PHE A 264 13.04 8.09 7.53
C PHE A 264 14.38 8.80 7.42
N ASP A 265 14.63 9.41 6.26
CA ASP A 265 15.78 10.28 6.04
C ASP A 265 15.30 11.67 5.55
N PRO A 266 15.37 12.71 6.39
CA PRO A 266 14.93 14.05 6.01
C PRO A 266 15.75 14.67 4.86
N SER A 267 16.96 14.20 4.59
CA SER A 267 17.77 14.66 3.46
C SER A 267 17.21 14.25 2.09
N LEU A 268 16.27 13.29 2.09
CA LEU A 268 15.55 12.80 0.90
C LEU A 268 14.24 13.55 0.65
N TRP A 269 13.93 14.59 1.41
CA TRP A 269 12.75 15.44 1.24
C TRP A 269 13.15 16.80 0.66
N PHE A 270 12.53 17.20 -0.42
CA PHE A 270 12.95 18.36 -1.21
C PHE A 270 11.81 19.32 -1.49
N GLU A 271 12.11 20.60 -1.39
CA GLU A 271 11.37 21.67 -2.06
C GLU A 271 11.92 21.84 -3.47
N VAL A 272 11.06 22.14 -4.43
CA VAL A 272 11.41 22.36 -5.83
C VAL A 272 11.20 23.83 -6.18
N LEU A 273 12.27 24.51 -6.62
CA LEU A 273 12.26 25.93 -6.98
C LEU A 273 12.49 26.09 -8.49
N ASP A 274 11.80 27.05 -9.10
CA ASP A 274 12.08 27.48 -10.48
C ASP A 274 13.13 28.59 -10.45
N THR A 275 14.35 28.29 -10.89
CA THR A 275 15.46 29.24 -10.84
C THR A 275 15.33 30.43 -11.79
N ARG A 276 14.36 30.40 -12.73
CA ARG A 276 14.08 31.54 -13.63
C ARG A 276 13.40 32.68 -12.90
N ASP A 277 12.77 32.40 -11.76
CA ASP A 277 12.15 33.39 -10.90
C ASP A 277 12.39 33.04 -9.42
N PRO A 278 13.63 33.29 -8.95
CA PRO A 278 14.04 32.92 -7.59
C PRO A 278 13.28 33.70 -6.49
N ALA A 279 12.54 34.75 -6.84
CA ALA A 279 11.70 35.48 -5.91
C ALA A 279 10.35 34.81 -5.64
N LYS A 280 9.98 33.81 -6.46
CA LYS A 280 8.74 33.06 -6.27
C LYS A 280 8.89 31.95 -5.22
N PRO A 281 7.76 31.58 -4.59
CA PRO A 281 7.77 30.43 -3.69
C PRO A 281 8.08 29.14 -4.45
N PRO A 282 8.41 28.04 -3.73
CA PRO A 282 8.61 26.73 -4.33
C PRO A 282 7.44 26.31 -5.24
N VAL A 283 7.76 25.65 -6.33
CA VAL A 283 6.79 25.23 -7.35
C VAL A 283 6.33 23.77 -7.17
N GLY A 284 6.89 23.07 -6.20
CA GLY A 284 6.53 21.68 -5.88
C GLY A 284 7.41 21.09 -4.81
N CYS A 285 7.18 19.83 -4.55
CA CYS A 285 7.93 19.05 -3.57
C CYS A 285 8.20 17.63 -4.09
N MET A 286 9.19 16.96 -3.49
CA MET A 286 9.53 15.58 -3.73
C MET A 286 9.96 14.92 -2.42
N ILE A 287 9.38 13.77 -2.11
CA ILE A 287 9.65 12.97 -0.93
C ILE A 287 10.08 11.59 -1.42
N LEU A 288 11.30 11.22 -1.09
CA LEU A 288 11.87 9.91 -1.38
C LEU A 288 12.07 9.15 -0.07
N ALA A 289 12.06 7.82 -0.16
CA ALA A 289 12.38 6.92 0.92
C ALA A 289 13.32 5.81 0.43
N GLN A 290 14.14 5.30 1.33
CA GLN A 290 15.07 4.21 1.06
C GLN A 290 14.57 2.95 1.75
N HIS A 291 14.50 1.83 1.01
CA HIS A 291 14.15 0.51 1.53
C HIS A 291 15.34 -0.44 1.35
N GLY A 292 15.59 -1.28 2.34
CA GLY A 292 16.65 -2.30 2.31
C GLY A 292 18.02 -1.79 2.71
N ASP A 293 18.74 -2.68 3.39
CA ASP A 293 20.13 -2.68 3.83
C ASP A 293 20.64 -1.39 4.50
N GLU A 294 20.45 -1.33 5.83
CA GLU A 294 21.56 -0.84 6.64
C GLU A 294 22.78 -1.75 6.36
N PRO A 295 23.98 -1.18 6.15
CA PRO A 295 25.18 -2.00 6.04
C PRO A 295 25.32 -2.78 7.35
N THR A 296 24.94 -4.06 7.33
CA THR A 296 25.16 -4.96 8.44
C THR A 296 26.65 -5.07 8.66
N SER A 297 27.14 -4.34 9.65
CA SER A 297 28.44 -4.62 10.27
C SER A 297 28.28 -5.91 11.08
N SER A 298 28.27 -7.04 10.44
CA SER A 298 28.71 -8.35 10.98
C SER A 298 28.47 -9.44 9.94
N ASP A 299 29.52 -10.08 9.63
CA ASP A 299 29.72 -11.32 8.92
C ASP A 299 28.99 -12.46 9.67
N ASP A 300 27.71 -12.69 9.36
CA ASP A 300 26.99 -13.93 9.72
C ASP A 300 26.09 -14.33 8.58
N GLY A 301 26.51 -15.40 7.92
CA GLY A 301 26.03 -15.97 6.66
C GLY A 301 24.61 -16.54 6.66
N ASN A 302 23.60 -15.74 6.97
CA ASN A 302 22.21 -16.13 6.77
C ASN A 302 21.38 -14.95 6.17
N ARG A 303 21.60 -14.72 4.87
CA ARG A 303 20.80 -13.77 4.11
C ARG A 303 19.46 -14.37 3.75
N THR A 304 18.40 -13.87 4.35
CA THR A 304 17.04 -14.05 3.82
C THR A 304 16.80 -12.94 2.80
N PRO A 305 16.52 -13.26 1.53
CA PRO A 305 16.32 -12.23 0.50
C PRO A 305 14.95 -11.58 0.67
N THR A 306 14.94 -10.26 0.78
CA THR A 306 13.75 -9.43 0.52
C THR A 306 13.56 -9.39 -0.99
N ASN A 307 13.08 -10.50 -1.56
CA ASN A 307 12.90 -10.63 -3.00
C ASN A 307 11.48 -10.26 -3.40
N LEU A 308 11.29 -9.00 -3.80
CA LEU A 308 10.32 -8.69 -4.84
C LEU A 308 10.94 -9.14 -6.18
N GLU A 309 10.96 -10.45 -6.41
CA GLU A 309 11.45 -11.00 -7.68
C GLU A 309 10.43 -10.73 -8.77
N THR A 310 10.82 -9.89 -9.73
CA THR A 310 10.12 -9.76 -11.01
C THR A 310 10.17 -11.08 -11.76
N ARG A 311 9.04 -11.77 -11.85
CA ARG A 311 8.87 -12.93 -12.73
C ARG A 311 8.90 -12.47 -14.19
N LYS A 312 9.96 -12.80 -14.93
CA LYS A 312 9.90 -12.80 -16.41
C LYS A 312 8.97 -13.96 -16.84
N GLN A 313 8.15 -13.70 -17.87
CA GLN A 313 7.14 -14.64 -18.39
C GLN A 313 7.69 -16.00 -18.86
N ASP A 314 9.00 -16.23 -18.87
CA ASP A 314 9.63 -17.44 -19.39
C ASP A 314 10.31 -18.33 -18.34
N GLY A 315 9.99 -18.19 -17.08
CA GLY A 315 10.35 -19.19 -16.05
C GLY A 315 11.85 -19.36 -15.76
N GLN A 316 12.72 -18.51 -16.27
CA GLN A 316 14.17 -18.55 -16.04
C GLN A 316 14.56 -17.45 -15.05
N ILE A 317 14.91 -17.84 -13.83
CA ILE A 317 15.47 -16.95 -12.80
C ILE A 317 16.92 -16.73 -13.18
N ASP A 318 17.27 -15.49 -13.51
CA ASP A 318 18.66 -15.08 -13.76
C ASP A 318 19.31 -14.86 -12.37
N SER A 319 19.99 -15.92 -11.88
CA SER A 319 20.64 -15.94 -10.55
C SER A 319 21.94 -15.15 -10.48
N ASP A 320 22.36 -14.49 -11.56
CA ASP A 320 23.67 -13.84 -11.69
C ASP A 320 23.63 -12.29 -11.59
N GLN A 321 22.46 -11.70 -11.25
CA GLN A 321 22.44 -10.28 -10.91
C GLN A 321 22.66 -10.13 -9.39
N PRO A 322 23.70 -9.42 -8.95
CA PRO A 322 23.90 -9.16 -7.54
C PRO A 322 22.69 -8.38 -6.98
N ALA A 323 22.33 -8.61 -5.72
CA ALA A 323 21.33 -7.85 -4.98
C ALA A 323 21.81 -6.39 -4.86
N ASP A 324 21.45 -5.55 -5.84
CA ASP A 324 22.12 -4.29 -6.11
C ASP A 324 21.51 -3.15 -5.33
N GLY A 325 21.94 -3.02 -4.08
CA GLY A 325 21.74 -1.80 -3.30
C GLY A 325 20.29 -1.55 -2.86
N PRO A 326 20.05 -0.43 -2.17
CA PRO A 326 18.73 -0.08 -1.68
C PRO A 326 17.73 0.21 -2.82
N VAL A 327 16.45 -0.11 -2.57
CA VAL A 327 15.34 0.33 -3.42
C VAL A 327 14.93 1.73 -2.98
N ILE A 328 14.76 2.63 -3.93
CA ILE A 328 14.29 3.99 -3.66
C ILE A 328 12.81 4.10 -4.03
N GLU A 329 12.00 4.52 -3.08
CA GLU A 329 10.59 4.83 -3.31
C GLU A 329 10.41 6.33 -3.56
N ILE A 330 9.65 6.68 -4.61
CA ILE A 330 9.05 8.00 -4.71
C ILE A 330 7.75 7.95 -3.91
N VAL A 331 7.83 8.35 -2.63
CA VAL A 331 6.70 8.33 -1.71
C VAL A 331 5.65 9.36 -2.11
N TYR A 332 6.13 10.55 -2.48
CA TYR A 332 5.28 11.63 -2.98
C TYR A 332 6.05 12.58 -3.90
N MET A 333 5.39 13.04 -4.94
CA MET A 333 5.90 14.06 -5.85
C MET A 333 4.73 14.93 -6.32
N GLY A 334 4.79 16.21 -6.02
CA GLY A 334 3.71 17.15 -6.34
C GLY A 334 4.22 18.46 -6.92
N LEU A 335 3.42 19.04 -7.83
CA LEU A 335 3.60 20.39 -8.36
C LEU A 335 2.36 21.22 -8.04
N VAL A 336 2.56 22.49 -7.67
CA VAL A 336 1.46 23.43 -7.53
C VAL A 336 0.75 23.62 -8.89
N PRO A 337 -0.55 23.93 -8.93
CA PRO A 337 -1.32 24.03 -10.18
C PRO A 337 -0.63 24.86 -11.27
N GLU A 338 -0.06 26.01 -10.90
CA GLU A 338 0.57 26.97 -11.81
C GLU A 338 1.88 26.45 -12.43
N ALA A 339 2.47 25.40 -11.84
CA ALA A 339 3.69 24.78 -12.32
C ALA A 339 3.43 23.54 -13.22
N ARG A 340 2.19 23.06 -13.28
CA ARG A 340 1.82 21.91 -14.10
C ARG A 340 1.86 22.23 -15.58
N GLY A 341 1.97 21.18 -16.42
CA GLY A 341 1.99 21.29 -17.88
C GLY A 341 3.28 21.90 -18.47
N LYS A 342 4.30 22.20 -17.64
CA LYS A 342 5.58 22.78 -18.08
C LYS A 342 6.71 21.75 -18.25
N GLY A 343 6.40 20.46 -18.16
CA GLY A 343 7.39 19.39 -18.26
C GLY A 343 8.20 19.13 -16.98
N TYR A 344 7.87 19.82 -15.87
CA TYR A 344 8.61 19.70 -14.61
C TYR A 344 8.54 18.30 -14.00
N GLY A 345 7.41 17.60 -14.14
CA GLY A 345 7.27 16.23 -13.62
C GLY A 345 8.37 15.28 -14.11
N SER A 346 8.71 15.35 -15.41
CA SER A 346 9.81 14.55 -15.95
C SER A 346 11.17 14.89 -15.34
N VAL A 347 11.41 16.20 -15.05
CA VAL A 347 12.65 16.66 -14.39
C VAL A 347 12.73 16.16 -12.95
N LEU A 348 11.60 16.12 -12.22
CA LEU A 348 11.54 15.58 -10.87
C LEU A 348 11.93 14.10 -10.86
N VAL A 349 11.37 13.30 -11.77
CA VAL A 349 11.69 11.87 -11.90
C VAL A 349 13.18 11.67 -12.25
N ASP A 350 13.73 12.48 -13.16
CA ASP A 350 15.17 12.41 -13.49
C ASP A 350 16.06 12.80 -12.29
N HIS A 351 15.61 13.73 -11.45
CA HIS A 351 16.32 14.08 -10.23
C HIS A 351 16.28 12.95 -9.20
N ALA A 352 15.11 12.34 -9.00
CA ALA A 352 14.97 11.16 -8.14
C ALA A 352 15.95 10.05 -8.56
N ALA A 353 16.09 9.79 -9.87
CA ALA A 353 17.05 8.82 -10.39
C ALA A 353 18.51 9.16 -10.02
N LYS A 354 18.90 10.44 -10.07
CA LYS A 354 20.24 10.89 -9.65
C LYS A 354 20.47 10.69 -8.17
N ILE A 355 19.48 11.01 -7.34
CA ILE A 355 19.54 10.78 -5.90
C ILE A 355 19.69 9.31 -5.59
N ALA A 356 18.91 8.42 -6.25
CA ALA A 356 19.04 6.99 -6.04
C ALA A 356 20.46 6.49 -6.28
N LEU A 357 21.08 6.87 -7.39
CA LEU A 357 22.46 6.50 -7.68
C LEU A 357 23.45 7.04 -6.62
N SER A 358 23.20 8.25 -6.10
CA SER A 358 24.10 8.85 -5.11
C SER A 358 24.07 8.10 -3.78
N VAL A 359 22.97 7.43 -3.45
CA VAL A 359 22.84 6.58 -2.25
C VAL A 359 23.06 5.09 -2.53
N GLY A 360 23.53 4.76 -3.73
CA GLY A 360 23.86 3.39 -4.13
C GLY A 360 22.67 2.56 -4.62
N GLY A 361 21.48 3.14 -4.70
CA GLY A 361 20.27 2.49 -5.24
C GLY A 361 20.22 2.55 -6.75
N ARG A 362 19.68 1.49 -7.37
CA ARG A 362 19.44 1.46 -8.83
C ARG A 362 18.02 1.12 -9.20
N ARG A 363 17.24 0.64 -8.25
CA ARG A 363 15.84 0.28 -8.44
C ARG A 363 14.91 1.29 -7.81
N PHE A 364 13.85 1.61 -8.53
CA PHE A 364 12.78 2.48 -8.07
C PHE A 364 11.49 1.71 -7.88
N ILE A 365 10.68 2.22 -6.95
CA ILE A 365 9.28 1.86 -6.79
C ILE A 365 8.48 3.13 -6.53
N LEU A 366 7.24 3.15 -7.00
CA LEU A 366 6.27 4.20 -6.67
C LEU A 366 4.85 3.67 -6.81
N GLY A 367 3.91 4.25 -6.08
CA GLY A 367 2.49 4.10 -6.29
C GLY A 367 1.92 5.30 -7.04
N VAL A 368 1.00 5.09 -7.96
CA VAL A 368 0.30 6.16 -8.68
C VAL A 368 -1.18 5.80 -8.85
N ASP A 369 -2.07 6.76 -8.62
CA ASP A 369 -3.49 6.54 -8.89
C ASP A 369 -3.70 6.17 -10.36
N ARG A 370 -4.43 5.10 -10.61
CA ARG A 370 -4.75 4.61 -11.96
C ARG A 370 -5.39 5.69 -12.84
N ASN A 371 -6.09 6.64 -12.24
CA ASN A 371 -6.73 7.76 -12.93
C ASN A 371 -5.76 8.91 -13.21
N ASN A 372 -4.56 8.93 -12.62
CA ASN A 372 -3.56 9.97 -12.85
C ASN A 372 -2.77 9.72 -14.13
N GLN A 373 -3.47 9.83 -15.28
CA GLN A 373 -2.88 9.55 -16.59
C GLN A 373 -1.62 10.39 -16.88
N PRO A 374 -1.58 11.72 -16.55
CA PRO A 374 -0.38 12.50 -16.81
C PRO A 374 0.88 12.00 -16.09
N ALA A 375 0.76 11.56 -14.84
CA ALA A 375 1.89 10.99 -14.10
C ALA A 375 2.29 9.61 -14.66
N ARG A 376 1.30 8.75 -14.94
CA ARG A 376 1.55 7.43 -15.55
C ARG A 376 2.28 7.55 -16.90
N ASP A 377 1.94 8.53 -17.71
CA ASP A 377 2.61 8.75 -19.00
C ASP A 377 4.08 9.16 -18.80
N ILE A 378 4.38 10.00 -17.79
CA ILE A 378 5.75 10.35 -17.43
C ILE A 378 6.52 9.08 -17.04
N TYR A 379 5.99 8.28 -16.12
CA TYR A 379 6.67 7.07 -15.61
C TYR A 379 6.89 6.04 -16.71
N ARG A 380 5.89 5.81 -17.56
CA ARG A 380 6.02 4.90 -18.71
C ARG A 380 7.06 5.41 -19.73
N SER A 381 7.11 6.72 -19.98
CA SER A 381 8.14 7.31 -20.85
C SER A 381 9.57 7.14 -20.31
N LYS A 382 9.71 6.88 -19.01
CA LYS A 382 10.97 6.54 -18.35
C LYS A 382 11.25 5.03 -18.32
N GLY A 383 10.39 4.19 -18.94
CA GLY A 383 10.55 2.75 -18.96
C GLY A 383 10.11 2.02 -17.71
N MET A 384 9.37 2.69 -16.81
CA MET A 384 8.81 2.02 -15.65
C MET A 384 7.69 1.08 -16.06
N ILE A 385 7.63 -0.09 -15.41
CA ILE A 385 6.65 -1.16 -15.64
C ILE A 385 5.79 -1.36 -14.40
N GLU A 386 4.59 -1.85 -14.64
CA GLU A 386 3.66 -2.20 -13.58
C GLU A 386 4.11 -3.48 -12.86
N LEU A 387 4.17 -3.41 -11.54
CA LEU A 387 4.54 -4.50 -10.65
C LEU A 387 3.30 -5.19 -10.09
N LEU A 388 2.39 -4.41 -9.53
CA LEU A 388 1.12 -4.85 -8.98
C LEU A 388 0.15 -3.67 -8.90
N SER A 389 -1.12 -3.95 -8.65
CA SER A 389 -2.13 -2.92 -8.42
C SER A 389 -2.91 -3.21 -7.14
N GLU A 390 -3.21 -2.15 -6.40
CA GLU A 390 -3.98 -2.23 -5.16
C GLU A 390 -5.20 -1.32 -5.20
N THR A 391 -6.31 -1.80 -4.66
CA THR A 391 -7.46 -0.95 -4.34
C THR A 391 -7.33 -0.45 -2.91
N VAL A 392 -7.44 0.86 -2.73
CA VAL A 392 -7.39 1.53 -1.44
C VAL A 392 -8.81 1.79 -0.95
N TRP A 393 -9.08 1.28 0.23
CA TRP A 393 -10.34 1.41 0.94
C TRP A 393 -10.13 2.19 2.21
N VAL A 394 -11.10 3.01 2.59
CA VAL A 394 -11.05 3.81 3.82
C VAL A 394 -12.37 3.76 4.55
N LYS A 395 -12.29 3.97 5.87
CA LYS A 395 -13.46 4.16 6.72
C LYS A 395 -13.14 5.16 7.83
N GLN A 396 -14.06 6.08 8.08
CA GLN A 396 -14.05 6.91 9.28
C GLN A 396 -14.78 6.21 10.40
N ILE A 397 -14.21 6.25 11.58
CA ILE A 397 -14.85 5.79 12.82
C ILE A 397 -15.51 7.01 13.47
N SER A 398 -16.84 7.05 13.42
CA SER A 398 -17.60 8.16 14.01
C SER A 398 -17.31 8.30 15.50
N SER A 399 -17.13 9.55 15.96
CA SER A 399 -16.99 9.89 17.37
C SER A 399 -18.32 9.94 18.10
N GLU A 400 -19.44 9.91 17.39
CA GLU A 400 -20.76 9.96 17.99
C GLU A 400 -21.17 8.60 18.58
N ILE A 401 -21.64 8.63 19.82
CA ILE A 401 -22.30 7.52 20.53
C ILE A 401 -23.80 7.63 20.32
#